data_c72bb545d88b0698498877b199a14ae4
#
_entry.id   c72bb545d88b0698498877b199a14ae4
#
_cell.length_a   1.000
_cell.length_b   1.000
_cell.length_c   1.000
_cell.angle_alpha   90.00
_cell.angle_beta   90.00
_cell.angle_gamma   90.00
#
_symmetry.space_group_name_H-M   'P 1'
#
loop_
_entity.id
_entity.type
_entity.pdbx_description
1 polymer ?
#
loop_
_entity_poly.entity_id
_entity_poly.type
_entity_poly.pdbx_seq_one_letter_code
_entity_poly.pdbx_strand_id
1 'polypeptide(L)'
;MDYSIDTLDDIAKQVAAVMQNAMEKQKESNQPINIRGIETTMRKMLRQIGAEALEQVLSSSPEPPALTIACPCGGKLKYQRRRSAKVISVFGRVTYERDYYAGCQCGKGYAPVDERYGLQPGKVTAGLAA
;
A
#
# COMPACT_ATOMS: atom_id res chain seq x y z
N MET A 1 -3.51 -16.56 -4.29
CA MET A 1 -2.68 -15.68 -5.13
C MET A 1 -1.43 -16.45 -5.54
N ASP A 2 -1.32 -16.75 -6.82
CA ASP A 2 -0.19 -17.51 -7.32
C ASP A 2 0.88 -16.58 -7.86
N TYR A 3 2.10 -16.71 -7.34
CA TYR A 3 3.24 -16.06 -7.98
C TYR A 3 4.15 -17.10 -8.58
N SER A 4 4.72 -16.77 -9.70
CA SER A 4 5.79 -17.55 -10.29
C SER A 4 7.05 -17.36 -9.45
N ILE A 5 7.77 -18.43 -9.18
CA ILE A 5 9.09 -18.41 -8.53
C ILE A 5 10.05 -17.54 -9.35
N ASP A 6 9.94 -17.61 -10.69
CA ASP A 6 10.77 -16.82 -11.59
C ASP A 6 10.54 -15.33 -11.40
N THR A 7 9.28 -14.90 -11.18
CA THR A 7 8.96 -13.50 -10.92
C THR A 7 9.60 -13.00 -9.62
N LEU A 8 9.53 -13.80 -8.55
CA LEU A 8 10.16 -13.44 -7.28
C LEU A 8 11.68 -13.41 -7.41
N ASP A 9 12.26 -14.34 -8.17
CA ASP A 9 13.70 -14.36 -8.42
C ASP A 9 14.13 -13.10 -9.17
N ASP A 10 13.37 -12.67 -10.17
CA ASP A 10 13.66 -11.43 -10.90
C ASP A 10 13.61 -10.20 -9.99
N ILE A 11 12.63 -10.14 -9.11
CA ILE A 11 12.52 -9.05 -8.13
C ILE A 11 13.74 -9.06 -7.19
N ALA A 12 14.14 -10.24 -6.71
CA ALA A 12 15.31 -10.37 -5.85
C ALA A 12 16.58 -9.88 -6.54
N LYS A 13 16.75 -10.20 -7.83
CA LYS A 13 17.88 -9.72 -8.62
C LYS A 13 17.88 -8.20 -8.75
N GLN A 14 16.71 -7.60 -8.96
CA GLN A 14 16.59 -6.14 -9.04
C GLN A 14 16.95 -5.47 -7.71
N VAL A 15 16.47 -6.01 -6.60
CA VAL A 15 16.80 -5.51 -5.26
C VAL A 15 18.31 -5.63 -5.02
N ALA A 16 18.92 -6.76 -5.37
CA ALA A 16 20.36 -6.96 -5.24
C ALA A 16 21.15 -5.95 -6.05
N ALA A 17 20.72 -5.67 -7.29
CA ALA A 17 21.39 -4.69 -8.15
C ALA A 17 21.35 -3.28 -7.56
N VAL A 18 20.20 -2.86 -7.03
CA VAL A 18 20.06 -1.56 -6.36
C VAL A 18 20.98 -1.49 -5.14
N MET A 19 21.02 -2.55 -4.35
CA MET A 19 21.87 -2.63 -3.15
C MET A 19 23.34 -2.56 -3.51
N GLN A 20 23.78 -3.30 -4.54
CA GLN A 20 25.17 -3.29 -5.01
C GLN A 20 25.57 -1.90 -5.48
N ASN A 21 24.70 -1.19 -6.19
CA ASN A 21 24.96 0.18 -6.62
C ASN A 21 25.11 1.13 -5.44
N ALA A 22 24.28 1.01 -4.41
CA ALA A 22 24.38 1.80 -3.20
C ALA A 22 25.68 1.52 -2.45
N MET A 23 26.14 0.27 -2.42
CA MET A 23 27.41 -0.12 -1.80
C MET A 23 28.60 0.47 -2.54
N GLU A 24 28.57 0.50 -3.88
CA GLU A 24 29.63 1.13 -4.67
C GLU A 24 29.75 2.62 -4.36
N LYS A 25 28.65 3.32 -4.22
CA LYS A 25 28.66 4.74 -3.84
C LYS A 25 29.23 4.94 -2.45
N GLN A 26 28.96 4.02 -1.53
CA GLN A 26 29.46 4.10 -0.16
C GLN A 26 30.97 3.86 -0.11
N LYS A 27 31.52 3.01 -0.99
CA LYS A 27 32.97 2.83 -1.10
C LYS A 27 33.69 4.14 -1.44
N GLU A 28 33.09 4.97 -2.29
CA GLU A 28 33.66 6.26 -2.67
C GLU A 28 33.76 7.23 -1.49
N SER A 29 32.94 7.06 -0.45
CA SER A 29 32.96 7.88 0.73
C SER A 29 33.92 7.38 1.81
N ASN A 30 34.67 6.30 1.55
CA ASN A 30 35.61 5.66 2.49
C ASN A 30 34.97 5.20 3.80
N GLN A 31 33.67 4.94 3.80
CA GLN A 31 32.99 4.42 4.98
C GLN A 31 33.01 2.89 4.96
N PRO A 32 33.35 2.24 6.10
CA PRO A 32 33.33 0.79 6.13
C PRO A 32 31.92 0.24 5.93
N ILE A 33 31.81 -0.80 5.10
CA ILE A 33 30.56 -1.50 4.84
C ILE A 33 30.61 -2.81 5.62
N ASN A 34 29.62 -3.06 6.47
CA ASN A 34 29.49 -4.30 7.21
C ASN A 34 28.09 -4.88 7.04
N ILE A 35 27.90 -6.12 7.50
CA ILE A 35 26.62 -6.82 7.31
C ILE A 35 25.47 -6.07 8.00
N ARG A 36 25.69 -5.46 9.14
CA ARG A 36 24.65 -4.70 9.84
C ARG A 36 24.16 -3.53 8.98
N GLY A 37 25.09 -2.81 8.34
CA GLY A 37 24.74 -1.71 7.45
C GLY A 37 23.98 -2.18 6.23
N ILE A 38 24.38 -3.31 5.65
CA ILE A 38 23.70 -3.93 4.51
C ILE A 38 22.26 -4.30 4.91
N GLU A 39 22.09 -5.02 6.02
CA GLU A 39 20.78 -5.44 6.49
C GLU A 39 19.86 -4.24 6.78
N THR A 40 20.40 -3.20 7.42
CA THR A 40 19.63 -1.99 7.75
C THR A 40 19.14 -1.30 6.47
N THR A 41 20.02 -1.16 5.49
CA THR A 41 19.68 -0.54 4.21
C THR A 41 18.65 -1.38 3.45
N MET A 42 18.81 -2.70 3.41
CA MET A 42 17.85 -3.59 2.77
C MET A 42 16.48 -3.54 3.44
N ARG A 43 16.44 -3.47 4.77
CA ARG A 43 15.18 -3.37 5.51
C ARG A 43 14.44 -2.09 5.13
N LYS A 44 15.14 -0.96 5.05
CA LYS A 44 14.54 0.31 4.64
C LYS A 44 14.00 0.24 3.21
N MET A 45 14.80 -0.34 2.32
CA MET A 45 14.43 -0.52 0.92
C MET A 45 13.17 -1.38 0.78
N LEU A 46 13.15 -2.54 1.44
CA LEU A 46 12.02 -3.45 1.38
C LEU A 46 10.76 -2.85 2.00
N ARG A 47 10.92 -2.06 3.06
CA ARG A 47 9.80 -1.35 3.66
C ARG A 47 9.20 -0.34 2.69
N GLN A 48 10.04 0.40 1.98
CA GLN A 48 9.59 1.37 0.99
C GLN A 48 8.88 0.68 -0.18
N ILE A 49 9.47 -0.40 -0.69
CA ILE A 49 8.85 -1.19 -1.77
C ILE A 49 7.51 -1.74 -1.31
N GLY A 50 7.44 -2.27 -0.10
CA GLY A 50 6.19 -2.79 0.46
C GLY A 50 5.11 -1.73 0.57
N ALA A 51 5.48 -0.53 1.05
CA ALA A 51 4.53 0.58 1.16
C ALA A 51 4.00 1.01 -0.22
N GLU A 52 4.87 1.15 -1.20
CA GLU A 52 4.47 1.53 -2.56
C GLU A 52 3.59 0.46 -3.22
N ALA A 53 3.94 -0.81 -3.04
CA ALA A 53 3.13 -1.91 -3.56
C ALA A 53 1.75 -1.93 -2.89
N LEU A 54 1.70 -1.72 -1.59
CA LEU A 54 0.44 -1.69 -0.85
C LEU A 54 -0.44 -0.53 -1.31
N GLU A 55 0.14 0.65 -1.55
CA GLU A 55 -0.59 1.79 -2.11
C GLU A 55 -1.26 1.43 -3.45
N GLN A 56 -0.52 0.75 -4.32
CA GLN A 56 -1.06 0.35 -5.62
C GLN A 56 -2.19 -0.67 -5.47
N VAL A 57 -2.03 -1.65 -4.58
CA VAL A 57 -3.07 -2.65 -4.32
C VAL A 57 -4.34 -1.99 -3.78
N LEU A 58 -4.20 -1.10 -2.80
CA LEU A 58 -5.34 -0.45 -2.17
C LEU A 58 -6.00 0.59 -3.07
N SER A 59 -5.25 1.17 -4.02
CA SER A 59 -5.77 2.18 -4.94
C SER A 59 -6.39 1.57 -6.19
N SER A 60 -6.32 0.25 -6.37
CA SER A 60 -6.94 -0.43 -7.51
C SER A 60 -8.46 -0.36 -7.40
N SER A 61 -9.12 -0.03 -8.50
CA SER A 61 -10.58 0.02 -8.56
C SER A 61 -11.08 -0.35 -9.95
N PRO A 62 -12.32 -0.82 -10.06
CA PRO A 62 -12.93 -1.05 -11.38
C PRO A 62 -13.02 0.25 -12.16
N GLU A 63 -12.82 0.15 -13.47
CA GLU A 63 -13.02 1.27 -14.38
C GLU A 63 -14.01 0.88 -15.48
N PRO A 64 -15.12 1.62 -15.64
CA PRO A 64 -15.54 2.74 -14.79
C PRO A 64 -16.06 2.26 -13.42
N PRO A 65 -16.07 3.13 -12.39
CA PRO A 65 -16.65 2.76 -11.11
C PRO A 65 -18.16 2.59 -11.22
N ALA A 66 -18.74 1.75 -10.36
CA ALA A 66 -20.20 1.60 -10.30
C ALA A 66 -20.82 2.95 -9.91
N LEU A 67 -21.91 3.35 -10.57
CA LEU A 67 -22.55 4.63 -10.29
C LEU A 67 -23.30 4.61 -8.97
N THR A 68 -23.85 3.48 -8.58
CA THR A 68 -24.58 3.29 -7.33
C THR A 68 -24.21 1.96 -6.70
N ILE A 69 -24.25 1.90 -5.38
CA ILE A 69 -24.05 0.67 -4.62
C ILE A 69 -25.08 0.62 -3.49
N ALA A 70 -25.29 -0.57 -2.93
CA ALA A 70 -26.18 -0.73 -1.80
C ALA A 70 -25.54 -0.15 -0.53
N CYS A 71 -26.32 0.57 0.26
CA CYS A 71 -25.90 1.02 1.59
C CYS A 71 -26.18 -0.08 2.60
N PRO A 72 -25.32 -0.27 3.61
CA PRO A 72 -25.60 -1.24 4.68
C PRO A 72 -26.95 -1.00 5.41
N CYS A 73 -27.46 0.24 5.39
CA CYS A 73 -28.75 0.56 6.00
C CYS A 73 -29.95 0.13 5.15
N GLY A 74 -29.74 -0.41 3.95
CA GLY A 74 -30.80 -0.83 3.02
C GLY A 74 -31.11 0.18 1.92
N GLY A 75 -30.53 1.38 1.98
CA GLY A 75 -30.68 2.41 0.94
C GLY A 75 -29.65 2.27 -0.17
N LYS A 76 -29.48 3.34 -0.93
CA LYS A 76 -28.52 3.39 -2.03
C LYS A 76 -27.53 4.54 -1.84
N LEU A 77 -26.30 4.27 -2.21
CA LEU A 77 -25.22 5.25 -2.21
C LEU A 77 -24.82 5.54 -3.65
N LYS A 78 -24.49 6.79 -3.92
CA LYS A 78 -24.07 7.26 -5.23
C LYS A 78 -22.59 7.58 -5.25
N TYR A 79 -21.92 7.25 -6.35
CA TYR A 79 -20.51 7.60 -6.56
C TYR A 79 -20.33 9.11 -6.48
N GLN A 80 -19.36 9.55 -5.69
CA GLN A 80 -19.02 10.96 -5.54
C GLN A 80 -17.71 11.27 -6.26
N ARG A 81 -16.62 10.63 -5.85
CA ARG A 81 -15.28 10.88 -6.38
C ARG A 81 -14.29 9.91 -5.77
N ARG A 82 -13.07 9.92 -6.27
CA ARG A 82 -11.95 9.27 -5.58
C ARG A 82 -11.46 10.19 -4.46
N ARG A 83 -11.18 9.62 -3.31
CA ARG A 83 -10.68 10.34 -2.14
C ARG A 83 -9.45 9.63 -1.58
N SER A 84 -8.44 10.43 -1.22
CA SER A 84 -7.27 9.93 -0.50
C SER A 84 -7.60 9.54 0.91
N ALA A 85 -6.92 8.52 1.41
CA ALA A 85 -6.92 8.15 2.81
C ALA A 85 -5.53 7.68 3.20
N LYS A 86 -5.24 7.67 4.49
CA LYS A 86 -3.96 7.25 5.04
C LYS A 86 -4.18 6.22 6.12
N VAL A 87 -3.33 5.20 6.13
CA VAL A 87 -3.27 4.21 7.22
C VAL A 87 -1.81 4.00 7.59
N ILE A 88 -1.58 3.50 8.79
CA ILE A 88 -0.23 3.15 9.25
C ILE A 88 -0.14 1.63 9.20
N SER A 89 0.66 1.13 8.26
CA SER A 89 0.83 -0.30 8.02
C SER A 89 2.15 -0.81 8.61
N VAL A 90 2.37 -2.12 8.49
CA VAL A 90 3.66 -2.73 8.87
C VAL A 90 4.82 -2.18 8.04
N PHE A 91 4.55 -1.57 6.89
CA PHE A 91 5.56 -0.94 6.03
C PHE A 91 5.65 0.57 6.25
N GLY A 92 4.96 1.10 7.25
CA GLY A 92 4.90 2.52 7.55
C GLY A 92 3.61 3.16 7.03
N ARG A 93 3.63 4.48 6.91
CA ARG A 93 2.47 5.24 6.44
C ARG A 93 2.22 4.97 4.97
N VAL A 94 0.97 4.65 4.65
CA VAL A 94 0.52 4.37 3.29
C VAL A 94 -0.63 5.30 2.96
N THR A 95 -0.53 5.98 1.80
CA THR A 95 -1.61 6.81 1.27
C THR A 95 -2.21 6.07 0.08
N TYR A 96 -3.52 5.96 0.04
CA TYR A 96 -4.20 5.28 -1.06
C TYR A 96 -5.43 6.07 -1.49
N GLU A 97 -5.85 5.89 -2.73
CA GLU A 97 -7.05 6.51 -3.27
C GLU A 97 -8.12 5.46 -3.48
N ARG A 98 -9.34 5.77 -3.08
CA ARG A 98 -10.45 4.85 -3.24
C ARG A 98 -11.71 5.59 -3.67
N ASP A 99 -12.60 4.85 -4.30
CA ASP A 99 -13.91 5.35 -4.69
C ASP A 99 -14.72 5.63 -3.44
N TYR A 100 -15.33 6.80 -3.40
CA TYR A 100 -16.13 7.25 -2.26
C TYR A 100 -17.57 7.46 -2.68
N TYR A 101 -18.47 6.92 -1.89
CA TYR A 101 -19.92 6.93 -2.14
C TYR A 101 -20.64 7.64 -1.00
N ALA A 102 -21.72 8.34 -1.33
CA ALA A 102 -22.55 9.05 -0.34
C ALA A 102 -23.95 9.28 -0.91
N GLY A 103 -24.78 9.99 -0.18
CA GLY A 103 -26.10 10.40 -0.65
C GLY A 103 -27.24 9.48 -0.20
N CYS A 104 -26.96 8.53 0.70
CA CYS A 104 -28.03 7.76 1.34
C CYS A 104 -28.71 8.60 2.42
N GLN A 105 -29.98 8.32 2.68
CA GLN A 105 -30.76 9.02 3.70
C GLN A 105 -30.16 8.87 5.10
N CYS A 106 -29.38 7.81 5.35
CA CYS A 106 -28.72 7.61 6.64
C CYS A 106 -27.59 8.61 6.90
N GLY A 107 -27.17 9.38 5.88
CA GLY A 107 -26.14 10.41 5.99
C GLY A 107 -24.72 9.90 6.05
N LYS A 108 -24.48 8.61 5.96
CA LYS A 108 -23.15 8.02 6.05
C LYS A 108 -22.49 7.94 4.68
N GLY A 109 -21.18 8.23 4.63
CA GLY A 109 -20.37 7.95 3.48
C GLY A 109 -19.79 6.55 3.55
N TYR A 110 -19.28 6.04 2.41
CA TYR A 110 -18.82 4.66 2.31
C TYR A 110 -17.75 4.54 1.24
N ALA A 111 -16.70 3.80 1.56
CA ALA A 111 -15.65 3.44 0.62
C ALA A 111 -15.52 1.91 0.60
N PRO A 112 -15.90 1.24 -0.51
CA PRO A 112 -15.87 -0.24 -0.57
C PRO A 112 -14.51 -0.86 -0.29
N VAL A 113 -13.42 -0.20 -0.67
CA VAL A 113 -12.07 -0.70 -0.40
C VAL A 113 -11.79 -0.75 1.10
N ASP A 114 -12.21 0.27 1.85
CA ASP A 114 -12.02 0.31 3.30
C ASP A 114 -12.77 -0.86 3.96
N GLU A 115 -13.99 -1.12 3.53
CA GLU A 115 -14.79 -2.22 4.04
C GLU A 115 -14.19 -3.57 3.68
N ARG A 116 -13.78 -3.73 2.41
CA ARG A 116 -13.23 -4.99 1.92
C ARG A 116 -12.00 -5.44 2.69
N TYR A 117 -11.12 -4.49 3.01
CA TYR A 117 -9.83 -4.81 3.64
C TYR A 117 -9.78 -4.45 5.12
N GLY A 118 -10.88 -4.03 5.71
CA GLY A 118 -10.93 -3.67 7.12
C GLY A 118 -10.08 -2.47 7.47
N LEU A 119 -10.07 -1.46 6.60
CA LEU A 119 -9.26 -0.27 6.79
C LEU A 119 -10.04 0.81 7.51
N GLN A 120 -9.39 1.48 8.45
CA GLN A 120 -9.92 2.64 9.14
C GLN A 120 -8.98 3.82 8.89
N PRO A 121 -9.36 4.76 8.01
CA PRO A 121 -8.51 5.91 7.70
C PRO A 121 -8.03 6.63 8.96
N GLY A 122 -6.74 6.94 8.99
CA GLY A 122 -6.08 7.56 10.13
C GLY A 122 -5.69 6.61 11.25
N LYS A 123 -5.95 5.32 11.11
CA LYS A 123 -5.63 4.31 12.13
C LYS A 123 -4.56 3.35 11.64
N VAL A 124 -4.07 2.50 12.55
CA VAL A 124 -3.14 1.43 12.21
C VAL A 124 -3.91 0.28 11.56
N THR A 125 -3.22 -0.46 10.67
CA THR A 125 -3.80 -1.65 10.06
C THR A 125 -3.82 -2.81 11.06
N ALA A 126 -4.67 -3.80 10.78
CA ALA A 126 -4.75 -5.01 11.61
C ALA A 126 -3.40 -5.74 11.68
N GLY A 127 -2.63 -5.73 10.59
CA GLY A 127 -1.30 -6.33 10.57
C GLY A 127 -0.33 -5.68 11.55
N LEU A 128 -0.37 -4.36 11.68
CA LEU A 128 0.49 -3.64 12.62
C LEU A 128 -0.02 -3.77 14.07
N ALA A 129 -1.34 -3.81 14.26
CA ALA A 129 -1.94 -3.91 15.59
C ALA A 129 -1.82 -5.32 16.19
N ALA A 130 -1.57 -6.32 15.37
CA ALA A 130 -1.48 -7.72 15.81
C ALA A 130 -0.22 -8.00 16.64
#